data_f66cb2e815a3e20e305710840c18383c
#
_entry.id   f66cb2e815a3e20e305710840c18383c
#
_cell.length_a   1.000
_cell.length_b   1.000
_cell.length_c   1.000
_cell.angle_alpha   90.00
_cell.angle_beta   90.00
_cell.angle_gamma   90.00
#
_symmetry.space_group_name_H-M   'P 1'
#
loop_
_entity.id
_entity.type
_entity.pdbx_description
1 polymer ?
#
loop_
_entity_poly.entity_id
_entity_poly.type
_entity_poly.pdbx_seq_one_letter_code
_entity_poly.pdbx_strand_id
1 'polypeptide(L)'
;MQDVPNILAEFAARPWMAVPEADLGPAAQVPTMLTPEERLFYHWLGRRVQGTGATVDLGAYAGGSAARLLSGLALSGRDFHVHSYDRFRSSRAFWARFMPDEPLPKADDADLLPLVRRHLAPWRQHVTLHVGDIGEKRWTGGPIEILSVDAAKGAALADHIADQFFPALVPGRSILVQQDYLMSVQPWLCAQMVRLRDCFLPLAHVPKVGLAFLSVAPLTKAALTAAAVGNLTDGKLMSRVREAAAWHDGMVPRAVFKAMLEQIKAHPGVRLGWQMRQARG
;
A
#
# COMPACT_ATOMS: atom_id res chain seq x y z
N MET A 1 -1.43 16.32 19.72
CA MET A 1 -2.31 15.74 18.68
C MET A 1 -2.18 16.67 17.49
N GLN A 2 -1.67 16.19 16.33
CA GLN A 2 -1.69 17.02 15.12
C GLN A 2 -3.14 17.35 14.78
N ASP A 3 -3.39 18.60 14.44
CA ASP A 3 -4.70 19.06 14.01
C ASP A 3 -5.04 18.44 12.64
N VAL A 4 -6.13 17.69 12.56
CA VAL A 4 -6.59 17.02 11.33
C VAL A 4 -6.69 18.00 10.15
N PRO A 5 -7.23 19.23 10.29
CA PRO A 5 -7.22 20.24 9.24
C PRO A 5 -5.81 20.55 8.69
N ASN A 6 -4.81 20.63 9.56
CA ASN A 6 -3.43 20.89 9.13
C ASN A 6 -2.84 19.73 8.31
N ILE A 7 -3.15 18.47 8.70
CA ILE A 7 -2.73 17.29 7.92
C ILE A 7 -3.39 17.30 6.55
N LEU A 8 -4.69 17.57 6.47
CA LEU A 8 -5.41 17.66 5.20
C LEU A 8 -4.83 18.74 4.28
N ALA A 9 -4.55 19.92 4.81
CA ALA A 9 -3.94 21.02 4.07
C ALA A 9 -2.52 20.66 3.59
N GLU A 10 -1.72 20.02 4.44
CA GLU A 10 -0.38 19.53 4.11
C GLU A 10 -0.43 18.58 2.91
N PHE A 11 -1.29 17.56 2.94
CA PHE A 11 -1.40 16.59 1.85
C PHE A 11 -2.00 17.20 0.57
N ALA A 12 -2.94 18.13 0.70
CA ALA A 12 -3.52 18.85 -0.44
C ALA A 12 -2.48 19.69 -1.19
N ALA A 13 -1.49 20.25 -0.48
CA ALA A 13 -0.39 21.02 -1.07
C ALA A 13 0.63 20.14 -1.83
N ARG A 14 0.56 18.81 -1.73
CA ARG A 14 1.44 17.83 -2.40
C ARG A 14 2.94 18.14 -2.22
N PRO A 15 3.45 18.33 -0.99
CA PRO A 15 4.81 18.78 -0.74
C PRO A 15 5.88 17.80 -1.24
N TRP A 16 5.54 16.54 -1.47
CA TRP A 16 6.45 15.56 -2.09
C TRP A 16 6.88 15.95 -3.50
N MET A 17 6.09 16.76 -4.23
CA MET A 17 6.46 17.22 -5.56
C MET A 17 7.64 18.22 -5.56
N ALA A 18 7.94 18.81 -4.42
CA ALA A 18 9.09 19.69 -4.23
C ALA A 18 10.35 18.95 -3.71
N VAL A 19 10.25 17.63 -3.45
CA VAL A 19 11.41 16.83 -3.03
C VAL A 19 12.37 16.66 -4.21
N PRO A 20 13.65 17.08 -4.09
CA PRO A 20 14.64 16.82 -5.13
C PRO A 20 14.88 15.32 -5.29
N GLU A 21 14.95 14.82 -6.51
CA GLU A 21 15.20 13.38 -6.75
C GLU A 21 16.55 12.93 -6.16
N ALA A 22 17.51 13.83 -6.05
CA ALA A 22 18.81 13.60 -5.41
C ALA A 22 18.69 13.25 -3.91
N ASP A 23 17.64 13.73 -3.22
CA ASP A 23 17.40 13.44 -1.80
C ASP A 23 17.04 11.96 -1.55
N LEU A 24 16.62 11.23 -2.58
CA LEU A 24 16.41 9.78 -2.51
C LEU A 24 17.73 9.03 -2.21
N GLY A 25 18.89 9.61 -2.56
CA GLY A 25 20.18 8.99 -2.34
C GLY A 25 20.28 7.57 -2.89
N PRO A 26 20.78 6.59 -2.12
CA PRO A 26 20.89 5.20 -2.57
C PRO A 26 19.54 4.57 -2.98
N ALA A 27 18.42 5.05 -2.44
CA ALA A 27 17.10 4.54 -2.78
C ALA A 27 16.75 4.79 -4.27
N ALA A 28 17.28 5.83 -4.90
CA ALA A 28 17.04 6.12 -6.31
C ALA A 28 17.42 4.94 -7.23
N GLN A 29 18.45 4.17 -6.84
CA GLN A 29 18.98 3.04 -7.62
C GLN A 29 18.25 1.72 -7.36
N VAL A 30 17.36 1.65 -6.34
CA VAL A 30 16.64 0.41 -6.03
C VAL A 30 15.50 0.22 -7.02
N PRO A 31 15.43 -0.93 -7.74
CA PRO A 31 14.36 -1.22 -8.68
C PRO A 31 12.97 -1.12 -8.05
N THR A 32 12.01 -0.59 -8.81
CA THR A 32 10.66 -0.39 -8.29
C THR A 32 9.63 -0.29 -9.41
N MET A 33 8.38 -0.64 -9.09
CA MET A 33 7.20 -0.41 -9.94
C MET A 33 6.51 0.93 -9.66
N LEU A 34 6.97 1.66 -8.64
CA LEU A 34 6.44 2.99 -8.29
C LEU A 34 6.71 4.01 -9.40
N THR A 35 5.72 4.83 -9.69
CA THR A 35 5.88 5.99 -10.58
C THR A 35 6.89 7.00 -9.99
N PRO A 36 7.42 7.92 -10.79
CA PRO A 36 8.30 8.97 -10.26
C PRO A 36 7.68 9.73 -9.08
N GLU A 37 6.41 10.11 -9.16
CA GLU A 37 5.73 10.80 -8.08
C GLU A 37 5.56 9.93 -6.83
N GLU A 38 5.18 8.66 -6.98
CA GLU A 38 5.07 7.73 -5.85
C GLU A 38 6.41 7.56 -5.12
N ARG A 39 7.56 7.57 -5.85
CA ARG A 39 8.89 7.50 -5.24
C ARG A 39 9.15 8.68 -4.31
N LEU A 40 8.83 9.90 -4.76
CA LEU A 40 8.98 11.13 -3.97
C LEU A 40 7.99 11.14 -2.79
N PHE A 41 6.76 10.68 -3.01
CA PHE A 41 5.74 10.55 -1.97
C PHE A 41 6.18 9.62 -0.83
N TYR A 42 6.68 8.42 -1.14
CA TYR A 42 7.16 7.48 -0.12
C TYR A 42 8.35 8.02 0.66
N HIS A 43 9.30 8.68 -0.01
CA HIS A 43 10.42 9.36 0.63
C HIS A 43 9.92 10.47 1.57
N TRP A 44 9.08 11.37 1.08
CA TRP A 44 8.50 12.45 1.87
C TRP A 44 7.70 11.90 3.06
N LEU A 45 6.91 10.86 2.86
CA LEU A 45 6.13 10.21 3.91
C LEU A 45 7.03 9.67 5.02
N GLY A 46 8.16 9.04 4.68
CA GLY A 46 9.18 8.63 5.64
C GLY A 46 9.79 9.81 6.40
N ARG A 47 10.10 10.92 5.72
CA ARG A 47 10.69 12.10 6.35
C ARG A 47 9.78 12.81 7.35
N ARG A 48 8.45 12.74 7.14
CA ARG A 48 7.47 13.43 7.99
C ARG A 48 7.06 12.68 9.27
N VAL A 49 7.58 11.46 9.51
CA VAL A 49 7.23 10.68 10.71
C VAL A 49 7.56 11.44 12.00
N GLN A 50 6.79 11.14 13.03
CA GLN A 50 6.94 11.72 14.37
C GLN A 50 7.62 10.77 15.35
N GLY A 51 7.89 9.51 14.94
CA GLY A 51 8.47 8.47 15.78
C GLY A 51 7.47 7.89 16.80
N THR A 52 6.19 7.88 16.45
CA THR A 52 5.10 7.43 17.35
C THR A 52 4.70 5.99 17.14
N GLY A 53 5.30 5.31 16.15
CA GLY A 53 5.01 3.92 15.80
C GLY A 53 5.94 3.38 14.73
N ALA A 54 5.79 2.11 14.42
CA ALA A 54 6.55 1.44 13.38
C ALA A 54 6.13 1.88 11.98
N THR A 55 7.02 1.72 11.00
CA THR A 55 6.71 1.76 9.58
C THR A 55 6.62 0.33 9.06
N VAL A 56 5.47 0.00 8.45
CA VAL A 56 5.18 -1.35 7.92
C VAL A 56 4.92 -1.25 6.42
N ASP A 57 5.61 -2.08 5.64
CA ASP A 57 5.53 -2.16 4.19
C ASP A 57 5.12 -3.58 3.76
N LEU A 58 3.88 -3.74 3.28
CA LEU A 58 3.31 -5.01 2.85
C LEU A 58 3.34 -5.11 1.33
N GLY A 59 4.18 -6.02 0.80
CA GLY A 59 4.39 -6.20 -0.64
C GLY A 59 5.65 -5.50 -1.15
N ALA A 60 6.77 -5.69 -0.45
CA ALA A 60 8.02 -4.99 -0.72
C ALA A 60 8.70 -5.37 -2.05
N TYR A 61 8.39 -6.55 -2.62
CA TYR A 61 9.01 -7.09 -3.85
C TYR A 61 10.54 -6.97 -3.85
N ALA A 62 11.12 -6.13 -4.76
CA ALA A 62 12.57 -5.89 -4.84
C ALA A 62 13.11 -4.88 -3.80
N GLY A 63 12.29 -4.44 -2.85
CA GLY A 63 12.65 -3.48 -1.81
C GLY A 63 12.45 -2.01 -2.19
N GLY A 64 11.76 -1.76 -3.31
CA GLY A 64 11.64 -0.40 -3.85
C GLY A 64 10.88 0.59 -2.97
N SER A 65 9.72 0.22 -2.44
CA SER A 65 8.93 1.02 -1.48
C SER A 65 9.68 1.21 -0.17
N ALA A 66 10.20 0.09 0.39
CA ALA A 66 10.98 0.11 1.62
C ALA A 66 12.19 1.05 1.55
N ALA A 67 12.94 1.03 0.42
CA ALA A 67 14.11 1.90 0.23
C ALA A 67 13.72 3.39 0.28
N ARG A 68 12.60 3.79 -0.34
CA ARG A 68 12.12 5.18 -0.35
C ARG A 68 11.65 5.62 1.03
N LEU A 69 10.91 4.76 1.75
CA LEU A 69 10.56 5.02 3.15
C LEU A 69 11.82 5.19 4.01
N LEU A 70 12.77 4.25 3.91
CA LEU A 70 14.03 4.28 4.68
C LEU A 70 14.86 5.53 4.39
N SER A 71 14.96 5.96 3.13
CA SER A 71 15.69 7.17 2.76
C SER A 71 15.07 8.43 3.38
N GLY A 72 13.75 8.51 3.45
CA GLY A 72 13.05 9.61 4.12
C GLY A 72 13.17 9.55 5.63
N LEU A 73 12.97 8.37 6.22
CA LEU A 73 13.09 8.11 7.67
C LEU A 73 14.47 8.51 8.19
N ALA A 74 15.53 8.20 7.45
CA ALA A 74 16.90 8.58 7.81
C ALA A 74 17.11 10.10 7.92
N LEU A 75 16.27 10.90 7.25
CA LEU A 75 16.28 12.37 7.31
C LEU A 75 15.27 12.94 8.31
N SER A 76 14.48 12.10 8.97
CA SER A 76 13.45 12.56 9.94
C SER A 76 14.03 13.07 11.26
N GLY A 77 15.26 12.69 11.62
CA GLY A 77 15.86 12.95 12.92
C GLY A 77 15.22 12.15 14.07
N ARG A 78 14.48 11.07 13.76
CA ARG A 78 13.80 10.19 14.72
C ARG A 78 14.41 8.80 14.67
N ASP A 79 14.25 8.06 15.77
CA ASP A 79 14.47 6.63 15.71
C ASP A 79 13.41 5.99 14.79
N PHE A 80 13.85 5.07 13.96
CA PHE A 80 12.97 4.44 12.98
C PHE A 80 13.35 2.98 12.73
N HIS A 81 12.34 2.20 12.38
CA HIS A 81 12.51 0.85 11.90
C HIS A 81 11.41 0.51 10.90
N VAL A 82 11.77 -0.14 9.79
CA VAL A 82 10.84 -0.61 8.77
C VAL A 82 10.68 -2.12 8.86
N HIS A 83 9.44 -2.58 8.92
CA HIS A 83 9.07 -3.98 8.82
C HIS A 83 8.52 -4.25 7.42
N SER A 84 9.32 -4.89 6.57
CA SER A 84 8.99 -5.18 5.18
C SER A 84 8.55 -6.63 5.01
N TYR A 85 7.36 -6.84 4.48
CA TYR A 85 6.75 -8.15 4.29
C TYR A 85 6.62 -8.48 2.82
N ASP A 86 7.11 -9.64 2.41
CA ASP A 86 6.91 -10.18 1.05
C ASP A 86 7.25 -11.66 1.03
N ARG A 87 6.80 -12.37 0.04
CA ARG A 87 7.30 -13.72 -0.27
C ARG A 87 8.74 -13.68 -0.75
N PHE A 88 9.17 -12.54 -1.26
CA PHE A 88 10.47 -12.32 -1.92
C PHE A 88 10.74 -13.33 -3.02
N ARG A 89 9.74 -13.54 -3.86
CA ARG A 89 9.79 -14.44 -5.02
C ARG A 89 9.38 -13.69 -6.28
N SER A 90 9.99 -14.01 -7.41
CA SER A 90 9.67 -13.38 -8.69
C SER A 90 9.64 -14.38 -9.84
N SER A 91 8.67 -14.24 -10.74
CA SER A 91 8.74 -14.91 -12.04
C SER A 91 9.83 -14.27 -12.91
N ARG A 92 10.38 -15.04 -13.83
CA ARG A 92 11.38 -14.55 -14.80
C ARG A 92 10.87 -13.36 -15.61
N ALA A 93 9.58 -13.38 -15.99
CA ALA A 93 8.96 -12.30 -16.76
C ALA A 93 8.91 -10.99 -15.97
N PHE A 94 8.56 -11.05 -14.69
CA PHE A 94 8.57 -9.88 -13.80
C PHE A 94 10.01 -9.39 -13.53
N TRP A 95 10.94 -10.32 -13.31
CA TRP A 95 12.35 -10.00 -13.13
C TRP A 95 12.91 -9.23 -14.33
N ALA A 96 12.76 -9.79 -15.54
CA ALA A 96 13.23 -9.16 -16.78
C ALA A 96 12.63 -7.76 -17.01
N ARG A 97 11.37 -7.57 -16.61
CA ARG A 97 10.67 -6.31 -16.82
C ARG A 97 11.08 -5.21 -15.84
N PHE A 98 11.28 -5.55 -14.57
CA PHE A 98 11.43 -4.56 -13.50
C PHE A 98 12.85 -4.48 -12.93
N MET A 99 13.71 -5.40 -13.30
CA MET A 99 15.12 -5.47 -12.91
C MET A 99 16.00 -5.82 -14.12
N PRO A 100 15.93 -5.03 -15.22
CA PRO A 100 16.64 -5.35 -16.46
C PRO A 100 18.17 -5.37 -16.30
N ASP A 101 18.70 -4.63 -15.32
CA ASP A 101 20.13 -4.55 -15.03
C ASP A 101 20.63 -5.71 -14.17
N GLU A 102 19.74 -6.55 -13.65
CA GLU A 102 20.09 -7.72 -12.83
C GLU A 102 20.15 -8.98 -13.70
N PRO A 103 21.11 -9.87 -13.46
CA PRO A 103 21.21 -11.14 -14.18
C PRO A 103 19.90 -11.93 -14.09
N LEU A 104 19.37 -12.36 -15.24
CA LEU A 104 18.11 -13.10 -15.30
C LEU A 104 18.27 -14.46 -14.60
N PRO A 105 17.40 -14.82 -13.63
CA PRO A 105 17.48 -16.08 -12.92
C PRO A 105 17.20 -17.26 -13.85
N LYS A 106 17.82 -18.42 -13.56
CA LYS A 106 17.64 -19.65 -14.36
C LYS A 106 16.23 -20.24 -14.22
N ALA A 107 15.68 -20.24 -13.00
CA ALA A 107 14.37 -20.78 -12.70
C ALA A 107 13.31 -19.69 -12.67
N ASP A 108 12.07 -20.05 -12.98
CA ASP A 108 10.91 -19.26 -12.62
C ASP A 108 10.69 -19.35 -11.09
N ASP A 109 9.92 -18.41 -10.50
CA ASP A 109 9.78 -18.31 -9.04
C ASP A 109 11.12 -18.15 -8.30
N ALA A 110 11.96 -17.24 -8.79
CA ALA A 110 13.30 -17.00 -8.27
C ALA A 110 13.29 -16.32 -6.90
N ASP A 111 14.28 -16.66 -6.06
CA ASP A 111 14.48 -16.03 -4.74
C ASP A 111 15.02 -14.60 -4.91
N LEU A 112 14.25 -13.63 -4.47
CA LEU A 112 14.62 -12.20 -4.44
C LEU A 112 15.37 -11.78 -3.17
N LEU A 113 15.35 -12.59 -2.11
CA LEU A 113 15.82 -12.16 -0.80
C LEU A 113 17.30 -11.71 -0.78
N PRO A 114 18.25 -12.41 -1.45
CA PRO A 114 19.63 -11.94 -1.54
C PRO A 114 19.76 -10.58 -2.21
N LEU A 115 18.96 -10.33 -3.26
CA LEU A 115 18.94 -9.08 -4.00
C LEU A 115 18.38 -7.95 -3.13
N VAL A 116 17.25 -8.18 -2.46
CA VAL A 116 16.62 -7.21 -1.54
C VAL A 116 17.58 -6.84 -0.40
N ARG A 117 18.27 -7.81 0.19
CA ARG A 117 19.30 -7.53 1.20
C ARG A 117 20.42 -6.64 0.68
N ARG A 118 20.84 -6.81 -0.56
CA ARG A 118 21.83 -5.94 -1.23
C ARG A 118 21.28 -4.54 -1.45
N HIS A 119 20.04 -4.41 -1.96
CA HIS A 119 19.39 -3.13 -2.18
C HIS A 119 19.20 -2.32 -0.89
N LEU A 120 18.87 -2.98 0.21
CA LEU A 120 18.62 -2.34 1.51
C LEU A 120 19.85 -2.31 2.42
N ALA A 121 21.03 -2.71 1.92
CA ALA A 121 22.27 -2.72 2.70
C ALA A 121 22.62 -1.39 3.39
N PRO A 122 22.38 -0.20 2.79
CA PRO A 122 22.62 1.08 3.48
C PRO A 122 21.81 1.23 4.78
N TRP A 123 20.65 0.56 4.90
CA TRP A 123 19.75 0.65 6.05
C TRP A 123 19.58 -0.70 6.79
N ARG A 124 20.53 -1.62 6.65
CA ARG A 124 20.39 -3.01 7.17
C ARG A 124 20.05 -3.12 8.66
N GLN A 125 20.44 -2.11 9.45
CA GLN A 125 20.14 -2.07 10.90
C GLN A 125 18.74 -1.52 11.21
N HIS A 126 18.08 -0.91 10.22
CA HIS A 126 16.80 -0.23 10.35
C HIS A 126 15.67 -0.93 9.56
N VAL A 127 15.90 -2.15 9.09
CA VAL A 127 14.89 -2.91 8.36
C VAL A 127 14.87 -4.38 8.78
N THR A 128 13.68 -4.89 9.02
CA THR A 128 13.43 -6.33 9.19
C THR A 128 12.65 -6.86 8.00
N LEU A 129 13.19 -7.88 7.33
CA LEU A 129 12.53 -8.56 6.21
C LEU A 129 11.75 -9.77 6.73
N HIS A 130 10.43 -9.72 6.66
CA HIS A 130 9.50 -10.77 7.04
C HIS A 130 9.15 -11.63 5.84
N VAL A 131 9.90 -12.70 5.62
CA VAL A 131 9.74 -13.60 4.47
C VAL A 131 8.50 -14.48 4.63
N GLY A 132 7.71 -14.66 3.58
CA GLY A 132 6.61 -15.60 3.50
C GLY A 132 5.28 -14.98 3.06
N ASP A 133 4.21 -15.79 3.10
CA ASP A 133 2.89 -15.35 2.71
C ASP A 133 2.31 -14.38 3.75
N ILE A 134 1.89 -13.20 3.30
CA ILE A 134 1.29 -12.18 4.18
C ILE A 134 -0.02 -12.68 4.80
N GLY A 135 -0.74 -13.57 4.12
CA GLY A 135 -1.94 -14.21 4.65
C GLY A 135 -1.73 -15.08 5.90
N GLU A 136 -0.47 -15.40 6.23
CA GLU A 136 -0.08 -16.14 7.45
C GLU A 136 0.56 -15.20 8.50
N LYS A 137 0.82 -13.95 8.17
CA LYS A 137 1.50 -13.00 9.06
C LYS A 137 0.51 -12.29 9.99
N ARG A 138 1.04 -11.92 11.14
CA ARG A 138 0.33 -11.12 12.15
C ARG A 138 1.25 -9.99 12.61
N TRP A 139 0.65 -8.85 12.93
CA TRP A 139 1.37 -7.76 13.53
C TRP A 139 1.35 -7.86 15.06
N THR A 140 2.52 -7.81 15.68
CA THR A 140 2.68 -7.87 17.15
C THR A 140 3.60 -6.77 17.67
N GLY A 141 3.98 -5.81 16.80
CA GLY A 141 5.02 -4.81 17.07
C GLY A 141 4.52 -3.50 17.70
N GLY A 142 3.30 -3.42 18.24
CA GLY A 142 2.79 -2.20 18.84
C GLY A 142 2.19 -1.22 17.81
N PRO A 143 2.14 0.11 18.09
CA PRO A 143 1.55 1.09 17.20
C PRO A 143 2.24 1.14 15.83
N ILE A 144 1.45 1.35 14.77
CA ILE A 144 1.95 1.59 13.41
C ILE A 144 1.71 3.06 13.06
N GLU A 145 2.75 3.78 12.65
CA GLU A 145 2.63 5.17 12.17
C GLU A 145 2.42 5.25 10.67
N ILE A 146 3.15 4.42 9.88
CA ILE A 146 2.95 4.28 8.44
C ILE A 146 2.65 2.81 8.12
N LEU A 147 1.55 2.57 7.42
CA LEU A 147 1.22 1.27 6.84
C LEU A 147 1.07 1.42 5.32
N SER A 148 2.00 0.85 4.57
CA SER A 148 1.94 0.73 3.12
C SER A 148 1.40 -0.65 2.75
N VAL A 149 0.39 -0.72 1.89
CA VAL A 149 -0.25 -1.96 1.45
C VAL A 149 -0.23 -2.07 -0.07
N ASP A 150 0.66 -2.91 -0.59
CA ASP A 150 0.76 -3.31 -1.99
C ASP A 150 0.59 -4.84 -2.18
N ALA A 151 -0.03 -5.49 -1.22
CA ALA A 151 -0.15 -6.94 -1.16
C ALA A 151 -1.59 -7.46 -1.30
N ALA A 152 -2.61 -6.63 -1.17
CA ALA A 152 -4.01 -7.04 -1.07
C ALA A 152 -4.62 -7.47 -2.44
N LYS A 153 -3.92 -8.35 -3.17
CA LYS A 153 -4.27 -8.78 -4.53
C LYS A 153 -5.49 -9.72 -4.61
N GLY A 154 -6.12 -10.02 -3.47
CA GLY A 154 -7.36 -10.77 -3.36
C GLY A 154 -8.20 -10.27 -2.18
N ALA A 155 -9.53 -10.46 -2.27
CA ALA A 155 -10.47 -9.96 -1.27
C ALA A 155 -10.25 -10.60 0.12
N ALA A 156 -9.99 -11.90 0.19
CA ALA A 156 -9.70 -12.58 1.46
C ALA A 156 -8.37 -12.08 2.09
N LEU A 157 -7.36 -11.80 1.28
CA LEU A 157 -6.10 -11.23 1.76
C LEU A 157 -6.29 -9.78 2.23
N ALA A 158 -7.14 -8.99 1.57
CA ALA A 158 -7.50 -7.65 2.04
C ALA A 158 -8.15 -7.71 3.43
N ASP A 159 -9.06 -8.66 3.66
CA ASP A 159 -9.69 -8.87 4.98
C ASP A 159 -8.67 -9.28 6.03
N HIS A 160 -7.76 -10.20 5.69
CA HIS A 160 -6.70 -10.63 6.60
C HIS A 160 -5.78 -9.46 7.00
N ILE A 161 -5.32 -8.67 6.02
CA ILE A 161 -4.47 -7.49 6.28
C ILE A 161 -5.18 -6.49 7.18
N ALA A 162 -6.46 -6.20 6.90
CA ALA A 162 -7.24 -5.30 7.73
C ALA A 162 -7.40 -5.83 9.18
N ASP A 163 -7.67 -7.13 9.35
CA ASP A 163 -7.85 -7.75 10.67
C ASP A 163 -6.54 -7.78 11.49
N GLN A 164 -5.39 -7.98 10.83
CA GLN A 164 -4.11 -8.18 11.52
C GLN A 164 -3.29 -6.90 11.73
N PHE A 165 -3.44 -5.89 10.86
CA PHE A 165 -2.58 -4.69 10.88
C PHE A 165 -3.34 -3.40 11.24
N PHE A 166 -4.60 -3.25 10.81
CA PHE A 166 -5.34 -2.00 11.03
C PHE A 166 -5.62 -1.69 12.51
N PRO A 167 -5.83 -2.66 13.42
CA PRO A 167 -6.00 -2.36 14.85
C PRO A 167 -4.80 -1.66 15.50
N ALA A 168 -3.61 -1.74 14.90
CA ALA A 168 -2.40 -1.06 15.39
C ALA A 168 -2.27 0.39 14.90
N LEU A 169 -3.17 0.86 14.03
CA LEU A 169 -3.19 2.25 13.57
C LEU A 169 -3.69 3.19 14.67
N VAL A 170 -2.99 4.29 14.85
CA VAL A 170 -3.26 5.29 15.90
C VAL A 170 -4.08 6.45 15.33
N PRO A 171 -5.29 6.69 15.84
CA PRO A 171 -6.12 7.81 15.41
C PRO A 171 -5.42 9.17 15.49
N GLY A 172 -5.55 9.98 14.43
CA GLY A 172 -4.94 11.30 14.28
C GLY A 172 -3.44 11.27 13.98
N ARG A 173 -2.84 10.09 13.73
CA ARG A 173 -1.39 9.95 13.48
C ARG A 173 -1.06 9.04 12.31
N SER A 174 -1.63 7.83 12.30
CA SER A 174 -1.26 6.80 11.33
C SER A 174 -1.73 7.14 9.93
N ILE A 175 -0.82 6.98 8.98
CA ILE A 175 -1.10 7.08 7.55
C ILE A 175 -1.13 5.66 6.95
N LEU A 176 -2.26 5.31 6.36
CA LEU A 176 -2.43 4.11 5.54
C LEU A 176 -2.27 4.49 4.06
N VAL A 177 -1.36 3.84 3.36
CA VAL A 177 -1.22 3.95 1.90
C VAL A 177 -1.73 2.66 1.27
N GLN A 178 -2.84 2.75 0.55
CA GLN A 178 -3.38 1.64 -0.26
C GLN A 178 -2.88 1.81 -1.70
N GLN A 179 -1.84 1.08 -2.08
CA GLN A 179 -1.13 1.27 -3.34
C GLN A 179 -1.98 0.94 -4.57
N ASP A 180 -2.78 -0.10 -4.51
CA ASP A 180 -3.64 -0.54 -5.62
C ASP A 180 -5.11 -0.11 -5.48
N TYR A 181 -5.40 0.88 -4.64
CA TYR A 181 -6.76 1.29 -4.27
C TYR A 181 -7.68 1.56 -5.46
N LEU A 182 -7.13 2.17 -6.50
CA LEU A 182 -7.86 2.58 -7.71
C LEU A 182 -7.70 1.60 -8.88
N MET A 183 -7.08 0.44 -8.64
CA MET A 183 -6.92 -0.56 -9.68
C MET A 183 -8.26 -1.26 -9.97
N SER A 184 -8.71 -1.20 -11.23
CA SER A 184 -10.02 -1.72 -11.63
C SER A 184 -10.23 -3.21 -11.36
N VAL A 185 -9.15 -4.00 -11.31
CA VAL A 185 -9.16 -5.44 -11.03
C VAL A 185 -9.06 -5.77 -9.53
N GLN A 186 -9.12 -4.76 -8.66
CA GLN A 186 -9.10 -4.94 -7.19
C GLN A 186 -10.21 -4.12 -6.50
N PRO A 187 -11.48 -4.26 -6.92
CA PRO A 187 -12.59 -3.44 -6.44
C PRO A 187 -12.91 -3.65 -4.94
N TRP A 188 -12.41 -4.74 -4.34
CA TRP A 188 -12.59 -5.01 -2.91
C TRP A 188 -11.90 -3.98 -2.01
N LEU A 189 -10.81 -3.32 -2.45
CA LEU A 189 -10.13 -2.33 -1.63
C LEU A 189 -11.03 -1.12 -1.34
N CYS A 190 -11.60 -0.52 -2.36
CA CYS A 190 -12.52 0.61 -2.16
C CYS A 190 -13.82 0.16 -1.47
N ALA A 191 -14.31 -1.06 -1.74
CA ALA A 191 -15.49 -1.61 -1.10
C ALA A 191 -15.27 -1.93 0.40
N GLN A 192 -14.06 -2.25 0.83
CA GLN A 192 -13.69 -2.40 2.23
C GLN A 192 -13.58 -1.04 2.92
N MET A 193 -12.80 -0.13 2.33
CA MET A 193 -12.50 1.16 2.93
C MET A 193 -13.72 2.07 3.08
N VAL A 194 -14.70 2.02 2.14
CA VAL A 194 -15.93 2.80 2.29
C VAL A 194 -16.76 2.41 3.51
N ARG A 195 -16.63 1.16 3.98
CA ARG A 195 -17.28 0.70 5.23
C ARG A 195 -16.50 1.12 6.48
N LEU A 196 -15.25 1.53 6.30
CA LEU A 196 -14.36 2.07 7.34
C LEU A 196 -14.23 3.60 7.27
N ARG A 197 -15.09 4.29 6.50
CA ARG A 197 -15.03 5.74 6.30
C ARG A 197 -15.11 6.57 7.58
N ASP A 198 -15.75 6.04 8.63
CA ASP A 198 -15.81 6.70 9.94
C ASP A 198 -14.49 6.57 10.73
N CYS A 199 -13.60 5.66 10.28
CA CYS A 199 -12.28 5.44 10.86
C CYS A 199 -11.14 6.04 10.01
N PHE A 200 -11.43 6.44 8.76
CA PHE A 200 -10.42 6.94 7.83
C PHE A 200 -10.88 8.18 7.09
N LEU A 201 -9.97 9.16 6.96
CA LEU A 201 -10.13 10.30 6.06
C LEU A 201 -9.19 10.13 4.85
N PRO A 202 -9.69 10.23 3.61
CA PRO A 202 -8.84 10.32 2.43
C PRO A 202 -7.97 11.58 2.49
N LEU A 203 -6.67 11.43 2.25
CA LEU A 203 -5.70 12.54 2.29
C LEU A 203 -5.30 12.99 0.91
N ALA A 204 -4.84 12.05 0.08
CA ALA A 204 -4.35 12.36 -1.25
C ALA A 204 -4.44 11.15 -2.19
N HIS A 205 -4.80 11.44 -3.43
CA HIS A 205 -4.60 10.53 -4.54
C HIS A 205 -3.16 10.73 -5.05
N VAL A 206 -2.32 9.73 -4.85
CA VAL A 206 -0.98 9.68 -5.43
C VAL A 206 -1.08 9.00 -6.78
N PRO A 207 -0.64 9.65 -7.87
CA PRO A 207 -0.93 9.20 -9.23
C PRO A 207 -0.48 7.80 -9.55
N LYS A 208 -1.29 7.21 -10.28
CA LYS A 208 -1.58 5.95 -10.89
C LYS A 208 -2.74 5.26 -10.18
N VAL A 209 -2.56 4.64 -9.03
CA VAL A 209 -3.61 3.82 -8.40
C VAL A 209 -3.63 3.91 -6.87
N GLY A 210 -2.71 4.66 -6.28
CA GLY A 210 -2.56 4.78 -4.83
C GLY A 210 -3.48 5.83 -4.19
N LEU A 211 -3.96 5.55 -2.98
CA LEU A 211 -4.66 6.51 -2.13
C LEU A 211 -4.11 6.45 -0.70
N ALA A 212 -3.83 7.62 -0.13
CA ALA A 212 -3.41 7.76 1.26
C ALA A 212 -4.59 8.16 2.14
N PHE A 213 -4.64 7.59 3.35
CA PHE A 213 -5.68 7.82 4.36
C PHE A 213 -5.07 8.15 5.71
N LEU A 214 -5.69 9.05 6.46
CA LEU A 214 -5.44 9.25 7.88
C LEU A 214 -6.37 8.37 8.71
N SER A 215 -5.86 7.59 9.64
CA SER A 215 -6.68 6.97 10.67
C SER A 215 -7.22 8.04 11.61
N VAL A 216 -8.53 8.08 11.87
CA VAL A 216 -9.19 9.10 12.70
C VAL A 216 -9.99 8.53 13.86
N ALA A 217 -10.28 7.23 13.83
CA ALA A 217 -10.92 6.52 14.93
C ALA A 217 -10.35 5.10 15.07
N PRO A 218 -10.45 4.46 16.26
CA PRO A 218 -9.95 3.11 16.46
C PRO A 218 -10.66 2.08 15.58
N LEU A 219 -9.90 1.14 15.03
CA LEU A 219 -10.40 0.03 14.22
C LEU A 219 -10.86 -1.11 15.14
N THR A 220 -12.15 -1.17 15.42
CA THR A 220 -12.73 -2.23 16.24
C THR A 220 -12.96 -3.51 15.45
N LYS A 221 -12.97 -4.66 16.14
CA LYS A 221 -13.30 -5.96 15.52
C LYS A 221 -14.66 -5.92 14.81
N ALA A 222 -15.66 -5.25 15.40
CA ALA A 222 -16.97 -5.09 14.80
C ALA A 222 -16.93 -4.31 13.47
N ALA A 223 -16.18 -3.18 13.43
CA ALA A 223 -16.01 -2.39 12.22
C ALA A 223 -15.30 -3.19 11.13
N LEU A 224 -14.23 -3.93 11.46
CA LEU A 224 -13.50 -4.77 10.52
C LEU A 224 -14.37 -5.90 9.97
N THR A 225 -15.15 -6.57 10.83
CA THR A 225 -16.09 -7.61 10.41
C THR A 225 -17.16 -7.04 9.46
N ALA A 226 -17.73 -5.86 9.75
CA ALA A 226 -18.71 -5.21 8.89
C ALA A 226 -18.11 -4.75 7.55
N ALA A 227 -16.81 -4.45 7.53
CA ALA A 227 -16.10 -4.03 6.33
C ALA A 227 -15.65 -5.19 5.43
N ALA A 228 -15.62 -6.42 5.93
CA ALA A 228 -15.12 -7.59 5.21
C ALA A 228 -15.72 -7.73 3.80
N VAL A 229 -14.87 -8.16 2.85
CA VAL A 229 -15.19 -8.22 1.41
C VAL A 229 -15.05 -9.60 0.79
N GLY A 230 -14.37 -10.54 1.47
CA GLY A 230 -14.07 -11.87 0.94
C GLY A 230 -15.29 -12.67 0.54
N ASN A 231 -16.39 -12.53 1.29
CA ASN A 231 -17.64 -13.28 1.08
C ASN A 231 -18.77 -12.42 0.49
N LEU A 232 -18.48 -11.26 -0.08
CA LEU A 232 -19.53 -10.43 -0.70
C LEU A 232 -20.03 -11.05 -2.00
N THR A 233 -21.35 -10.98 -2.22
CA THR A 233 -21.92 -11.18 -3.57
C THR A 233 -21.50 -10.04 -4.49
N ASP A 234 -21.50 -10.26 -5.81
CA ASP A 234 -21.16 -9.20 -6.78
C ASP A 234 -22.08 -7.98 -6.65
N GLY A 235 -23.38 -8.19 -6.39
CA GLY A 235 -24.31 -7.10 -6.13
C GLY A 235 -23.93 -6.22 -4.95
N LYS A 236 -23.53 -6.83 -3.83
CA LYS A 236 -23.05 -6.11 -2.64
C LYS A 236 -21.71 -5.42 -2.91
N LEU A 237 -20.79 -6.08 -3.63
CA LEU A 237 -19.51 -5.50 -4.00
C LEU A 237 -19.71 -4.27 -4.88
N MET A 238 -20.55 -4.36 -5.93
CA MET A 238 -20.90 -3.23 -6.80
C MET A 238 -21.58 -2.08 -6.04
N SER A 239 -22.45 -2.38 -5.05
CA SER A 239 -23.07 -1.35 -4.21
C SER A 239 -22.00 -0.55 -3.45
N ARG A 240 -21.07 -1.26 -2.79
CA ARG A 240 -19.98 -0.61 -2.03
C ARG A 240 -19.03 0.19 -2.94
N VAL A 241 -18.76 -0.27 -4.17
CA VAL A 241 -17.97 0.51 -5.16
C VAL A 241 -18.68 1.82 -5.53
N ARG A 242 -20.03 1.82 -5.66
CA ARG A 242 -20.79 3.07 -5.90
C ARG A 242 -20.76 4.00 -4.69
N GLU A 243 -20.87 3.45 -3.47
CA GLU A 243 -20.71 4.21 -2.22
C GLU A 243 -19.31 4.84 -2.14
N ALA A 244 -18.26 4.09 -2.51
CA ALA A 244 -16.88 4.59 -2.55
C ALA A 244 -16.71 5.72 -3.59
N ALA A 245 -17.36 5.59 -4.76
CA ALA A 245 -17.36 6.65 -5.77
C ALA A 245 -17.96 7.97 -5.24
N ALA A 246 -19.02 7.89 -4.43
CA ALA A 246 -19.61 9.06 -3.79
C ALA A 246 -18.71 9.61 -2.67
N TRP A 247 -18.04 8.74 -1.90
CA TRP A 247 -17.13 9.16 -0.83
C TRP A 247 -15.90 9.90 -1.35
N HIS A 248 -15.44 9.57 -2.56
CA HIS A 248 -14.27 10.19 -3.19
C HIS A 248 -14.63 11.20 -4.29
N ASP A 249 -15.87 11.71 -4.29
CA ASP A 249 -16.30 12.71 -5.30
C ASP A 249 -15.41 13.97 -5.20
N GLY A 250 -14.95 14.47 -6.35
CA GLY A 250 -13.99 15.57 -6.45
C GLY A 250 -12.51 15.18 -6.26
N MET A 251 -12.19 14.02 -5.66
CA MET A 251 -10.80 13.56 -5.46
C MET A 251 -10.38 12.55 -6.53
N VAL A 252 -11.26 11.63 -6.90
CA VAL A 252 -11.00 10.54 -7.83
C VAL A 252 -11.97 10.60 -9.01
N PRO A 253 -11.49 10.51 -10.27
CA PRO A 253 -12.37 10.50 -11.43
C PRO A 253 -13.38 9.33 -11.37
N ARG A 254 -14.67 9.62 -11.61
CA ARG A 254 -15.75 8.61 -11.60
C ARG A 254 -15.52 7.46 -12.58
N ALA A 255 -14.77 7.71 -13.67
CA ALA A 255 -14.40 6.69 -14.65
C ALA A 255 -13.63 5.50 -14.02
N VAL A 256 -12.84 5.73 -12.96
CA VAL A 256 -12.11 4.68 -12.23
C VAL A 256 -13.09 3.68 -11.61
N PHE A 257 -14.10 4.17 -10.89
CA PHE A 257 -15.11 3.32 -10.27
C PHE A 257 -16.01 2.64 -11.30
N LYS A 258 -16.31 3.31 -12.43
CA LYS A 258 -17.01 2.69 -13.55
C LYS A 258 -16.23 1.50 -14.10
N ALA A 259 -14.92 1.62 -14.28
CA ALA A 259 -14.07 0.52 -14.72
C ALA A 259 -14.09 -0.65 -13.74
N MET A 260 -14.10 -0.41 -12.41
CA MET A 260 -14.24 -1.46 -11.39
C MET A 260 -15.59 -2.19 -11.53
N LEU A 261 -16.69 -1.45 -11.73
CA LEU A 261 -18.02 -2.05 -11.91
C LEU A 261 -18.08 -2.93 -13.17
N GLU A 262 -17.46 -2.51 -14.26
CA GLU A 262 -17.38 -3.31 -15.50
C GLU A 262 -16.53 -4.58 -15.28
N GLN A 263 -15.43 -4.49 -14.51
CA GLN A 263 -14.63 -5.68 -14.15
C GLN A 263 -15.44 -6.68 -13.32
N ILE A 264 -16.22 -6.23 -12.34
CA ILE A 264 -17.07 -7.13 -11.54
C ILE A 264 -18.09 -7.84 -12.42
N LYS A 265 -18.75 -7.12 -13.35
CA LYS A 265 -19.73 -7.68 -14.28
C LYS A 265 -19.10 -8.69 -15.26
N ALA A 266 -17.90 -8.38 -15.75
CA ALA A 266 -17.18 -9.25 -16.70
C ALA A 266 -16.63 -10.52 -16.05
N HIS A 267 -16.46 -10.53 -14.71
CA HIS A 267 -15.84 -11.63 -13.96
C HIS A 267 -16.66 -11.99 -12.73
N PRO A 268 -17.88 -12.56 -12.90
CA PRO A 268 -18.75 -12.88 -11.79
C PRO A 268 -18.09 -13.83 -10.77
N GLY A 269 -18.19 -13.51 -9.48
CA GLY A 269 -17.63 -14.32 -8.39
C GLY A 269 -16.12 -14.28 -8.24
N VAL A 270 -15.37 -13.66 -9.15
CA VAL A 270 -13.90 -13.57 -9.07
C VAL A 270 -13.49 -12.58 -7.98
N ARG A 271 -12.53 -12.99 -7.12
CA ARG A 271 -12.03 -12.22 -5.98
C ARG A 271 -10.49 -12.16 -5.93
N LEU A 272 -9.83 -12.43 -7.08
CA LEU A 272 -8.38 -12.37 -7.25
C LEU A 272 -8.04 -11.51 -8.46
N GLY A 273 -7.23 -10.47 -8.27
CA GLY A 273 -6.95 -9.46 -9.30
C GLY A 273 -6.26 -10.00 -10.56
N TRP A 274 -5.40 -11.00 -10.40
CA TRP A 274 -4.75 -11.63 -11.54
C TRP A 274 -5.71 -12.45 -12.42
N GLN A 275 -6.76 -13.02 -11.84
CA GLN A 275 -7.81 -13.74 -12.60
C GLN A 275 -8.67 -12.78 -13.42
N MET A 276 -8.95 -11.56 -12.90
CA MET A 276 -9.65 -10.53 -13.67
C MET A 276 -8.84 -9.98 -14.86
N ARG A 277 -7.50 -10.10 -14.83
CA ARG A 277 -6.63 -9.67 -15.95
C ARG A 277 -6.59 -10.67 -17.09
N GLN A 278 -6.76 -11.95 -16.82
CA GLN A 278 -6.60 -13.04 -17.81
C GLN A 278 -7.77 -13.13 -18.82
N ALA A 279 -8.93 -12.56 -18.52
CA ALA A 279 -10.09 -12.65 -19.39
C ALA A 279 -10.11 -11.64 -20.58
N ARG A 280 -8.98 -10.99 -20.88
CA ARG A 280 -8.76 -10.26 -22.11
C ARG A 280 -7.91 -11.14 -23.03
N GLY A 281 -8.51 -12.20 -23.58
CA GLY A 281 -8.04 -12.90 -24.74
C GLY A 281 -8.47 -12.15 -26.00
#